data_bff0ec5c747650aa6a22059dd7d0f41f
#
_entry.id   bff0ec5c747650aa6a22059dd7d0f41f
#
_cell.length_a   1.000
_cell.length_b   1.000
_cell.length_c   1.000
_cell.angle_alpha   90.00
_cell.angle_beta   90.00
_cell.angle_gamma   90.00
#
_symmetry.space_group_name_H-M   'P 1'
#
loop_
_entity.id
_entity.type
_entity.pdbx_description
1 polymer ?
#
loop_
_entity_poly.entity_id
_entity_poly.type
_entity_poly.pdbx_seq_one_letter_code
_entity_poly.pdbx_strand_id
1 'polypeptide(L)'
;MNLGGWPLFDVDEGAFSGATTEMLSNGNFISTFIYGAPRFDKPILIYWLQALSVTAFGHTEWAFRLPSALASSLWVWVVFAFARPRLGNAPASLVAAMLCLSIACWGIAHFASADALLNLFLALAFIDMYRYWEQPSARQLRRVYVWIALGLLTKGPV
;
A
#
# COMPACT_ATOMS: atom_id res chain seq x y z
N MET A 1 7.84 -10.82 -11.69
CA MET A 1 8.25 -9.51 -11.15
C MET A 1 9.64 -9.65 -10.53
N ASN A 2 10.62 -8.87 -10.98
CA ASN A 2 11.97 -8.90 -10.39
C ASN A 2 12.10 -7.77 -9.35
N LEU A 3 11.54 -7.97 -8.15
CA LEU A 3 11.55 -6.97 -7.07
C LEU A 3 12.94 -6.79 -6.42
N GLY A 4 13.85 -7.75 -6.60
CA GLY A 4 15.21 -7.71 -6.06
C GLY A 4 16.31 -7.48 -7.09
N GLY A 5 15.96 -7.16 -8.36
CA GLY A 5 16.95 -7.01 -9.44
C GLY A 5 17.72 -5.69 -9.45
N TRP A 6 17.28 -4.71 -8.67
CA TRP A 6 17.90 -3.38 -8.59
C TRP A 6 18.08 -3.00 -7.11
N PRO A 7 19.16 -2.33 -6.73
CA PRO A 7 19.32 -1.79 -5.39
C PRO A 7 18.18 -0.82 -5.07
N LEU A 8 17.96 -0.53 -3.80
CA LEU A 8 16.98 0.47 -3.38
C LEU A 8 17.39 1.83 -3.94
N PHE A 9 16.59 2.39 -4.82
CA PHE A 9 17.07 3.36 -5.81
C PHE A 9 16.72 4.80 -5.47
N ASP A 10 15.80 5.13 -4.65
CA ASP A 10 15.37 6.51 -4.47
C ASP A 10 15.62 7.00 -3.04
N VAL A 11 15.66 8.33 -2.88
CA VAL A 11 15.70 8.98 -1.57
C VAL A 11 14.56 8.47 -0.70
N ASP A 12 13.36 8.26 -1.29
CA ASP A 12 12.21 7.72 -0.58
C ASP A 12 12.39 6.24 -0.21
N GLU A 13 12.81 5.35 -1.13
CA GLU A 13 13.05 3.93 -0.80
C GLU A 13 14.14 3.77 0.27
N GLY A 14 15.23 4.52 0.15
CA GLY A 14 16.30 4.53 1.14
C GLY A 14 15.81 5.02 2.51
N ALA A 15 14.96 6.02 2.51
CA ALA A 15 14.39 6.56 3.73
C ALA A 15 13.40 5.61 4.41
N PHE A 16 12.51 4.94 3.66
CA PHE A 16 11.58 3.95 4.20
C PHE A 16 12.32 2.72 4.73
N SER A 17 13.26 2.18 3.95
CA SER A 17 14.04 1.00 4.35
C SER A 17 14.99 1.29 5.50
N GLY A 18 15.65 2.45 5.50
CA GLY A 18 16.51 2.90 6.60
C GLY A 18 15.75 3.03 7.91
N ALA A 19 14.62 3.74 7.90
CA ALA A 19 13.77 3.89 9.09
C ALA A 19 13.21 2.56 9.59
N THR A 20 12.82 1.65 8.68
CA THR A 20 12.37 0.29 9.05
C THR A 20 13.50 -0.52 9.66
N THR A 21 14.70 -0.45 9.13
CA THR A 21 15.89 -1.14 9.67
C THR A 21 16.22 -0.62 11.07
N GLU A 22 16.18 0.70 11.25
CA GLU A 22 16.43 1.32 12.55
C GLU A 22 15.32 0.98 13.57
N MET A 23 14.05 0.94 13.15
CA MET A 23 12.92 0.47 13.95
C MET A 23 13.14 -0.95 14.48
N LEU A 24 13.63 -1.86 13.62
CA LEU A 24 13.94 -3.25 14.00
C LEU A 24 15.14 -3.33 14.95
N SER A 25 16.14 -2.47 14.81
CA SER A 25 17.37 -2.49 15.62
C SER A 25 17.16 -1.88 17.00
N ASN A 26 16.38 -0.80 17.12
CA ASN A 26 16.14 -0.10 18.38
C ASN A 26 14.88 -0.57 19.11
N GLY A 27 14.04 -1.40 18.49
CA GLY A 27 12.79 -1.92 19.06
C GLY A 27 11.68 -0.87 19.26
N ASN A 28 11.83 0.32 18.68
CA ASN A 28 10.82 1.39 18.77
C ASN A 28 9.86 1.33 17.57
N PHE A 29 8.69 0.72 17.77
CA PHE A 29 7.65 0.58 16.76
C PHE A 29 6.61 1.72 16.78
N ILE A 30 6.83 2.78 17.54
CA ILE A 30 5.90 3.92 17.64
C ILE A 30 6.43 5.13 16.88
N SER A 31 7.72 5.41 16.99
CA SER A 31 8.38 6.54 16.35
C SER A 31 9.42 6.06 15.35
N THR A 32 9.47 6.70 14.19
CA THR A 32 10.48 6.41 13.17
C THR A 32 11.71 7.27 13.34
N PHE A 33 12.89 6.68 13.13
CA PHE A 33 14.18 7.34 13.19
C PHE A 33 14.97 7.04 11.93
N ILE A 34 15.85 7.96 11.53
CA ILE A 34 16.88 7.75 10.51
C ILE A 34 18.17 8.40 10.98
N TYR A 35 19.25 7.62 11.04
CA TYR A 35 20.55 8.04 11.56
C TYR A 35 20.48 8.61 12.98
N GLY A 36 19.63 8.01 13.83
CA GLY A 36 19.39 8.46 15.21
C GLY A 36 18.55 9.72 15.34
N ALA A 37 18.14 10.36 14.25
CA ALA A 37 17.27 11.52 14.28
C ALA A 37 15.80 11.12 14.10
N PRO A 38 14.85 11.70 14.87
CA PRO A 38 13.42 11.45 14.69
C PRO A 38 12.97 11.88 13.29
N ARG A 39 12.17 11.02 12.63
CA ARG A 39 11.58 11.30 11.33
C ARG A 39 10.06 11.14 11.39
N PHE A 40 9.33 12.23 11.33
CA PHE A 40 7.86 12.27 11.34
C PHE A 40 7.26 12.61 9.97
N ASP A 41 7.96 12.29 8.90
CA ASP A 41 7.58 12.62 7.52
C ASP A 41 6.37 11.79 7.03
N LYS A 42 6.30 10.52 7.43
CA LYS A 42 5.21 9.61 7.05
C LYS A 42 4.67 8.84 8.26
N PRO A 43 3.37 8.54 8.28
CA PRO A 43 2.76 7.70 9.31
C PRO A 43 3.29 6.26 9.32
N ILE A 44 3.01 5.54 10.39
CA ILE A 44 3.74 4.35 10.82
C ILE A 44 3.39 3.06 10.04
N LEU A 45 2.22 2.97 9.37
CA LEU A 45 1.70 1.70 8.86
C LEU A 45 2.62 1.01 7.85
N ILE A 46 3.22 1.77 6.93
CA ILE A 46 4.13 1.19 5.93
C ILE A 46 5.37 0.58 6.59
N TYR A 47 5.92 1.22 7.62
CA TYR A 47 7.09 0.72 8.35
C TYR A 47 6.79 -0.59 9.09
N TRP A 48 5.59 -0.72 9.69
CA TRP A 48 5.16 -1.98 10.31
C TRP A 48 5.06 -3.13 9.30
N LEU A 49 4.51 -2.87 8.12
CA LEU A 49 4.39 -3.89 7.07
C LEU A 49 5.77 -4.27 6.50
N GLN A 50 6.65 -3.30 6.32
CA GLN A 50 8.04 -3.57 5.91
C GLN A 50 8.80 -4.33 7.00
N ALA A 51 8.67 -3.93 8.27
CA ALA A 51 9.30 -4.63 9.39
C ALA A 51 8.84 -6.10 9.46
N LEU A 52 7.54 -6.35 9.30
CA LEU A 52 7.00 -7.71 9.23
C LEU A 52 7.58 -8.50 8.07
N SER A 53 7.64 -7.91 6.88
CA SER A 53 8.20 -8.54 5.69
C SER A 53 9.69 -8.85 5.85
N VAL A 54 10.48 -7.90 6.35
CA VAL A 54 11.92 -8.05 6.56
C VAL A 54 12.22 -9.09 7.66
N THR A 55 11.43 -9.11 8.71
CA THR A 55 11.56 -10.13 9.77
C THR A 55 11.27 -11.54 9.25
N ALA A 56 10.30 -11.68 8.33
CA ALA A 56 9.93 -12.99 7.77
C ALA A 56 10.91 -13.49 6.69
N PHE A 57 11.45 -12.57 5.88
CA PHE A 57 12.18 -12.92 4.65
C PHE A 57 13.62 -12.41 4.60
N GLY A 58 14.08 -11.73 5.66
CA GLY A 58 15.42 -11.19 5.74
C GLY A 58 15.56 -9.78 5.14
N HIS A 59 16.71 -9.16 5.39
CA HIS A 59 17.06 -7.82 4.88
C HIS A 59 17.45 -7.87 3.40
N THR A 60 16.46 -7.89 2.53
CA THR A 60 16.64 -7.90 1.07
C THR A 60 15.77 -6.82 0.43
N GLU A 61 16.19 -6.29 -0.70
CA GLU A 61 15.48 -5.22 -1.41
C GLU A 61 14.03 -5.63 -1.73
N TRP A 62 13.84 -6.89 -2.14
CA TRP A 62 12.51 -7.39 -2.45
C TRP A 62 11.61 -7.50 -1.20
N ALA A 63 12.16 -7.77 -0.01
CA ALA A 63 11.40 -7.83 1.21
C ALA A 63 10.84 -6.46 1.61
N PHE A 64 11.58 -5.37 1.38
CA PHE A 64 11.09 -4.00 1.58
C PHE A 64 10.01 -3.60 0.57
N ARG A 65 10.06 -4.11 -0.67
CA ARG A 65 9.11 -3.83 -1.74
C ARG A 65 7.86 -4.70 -1.69
N LEU A 66 7.92 -5.85 -1.03
CA LEU A 66 6.82 -6.82 -0.96
C LEU A 66 5.48 -6.22 -0.50
N PRO A 67 5.40 -5.38 0.55
CA PRO A 67 4.14 -4.76 0.96
C PRO A 67 3.51 -3.91 -0.16
N SER A 68 4.30 -3.13 -0.89
CA SER A 68 3.82 -2.30 -2.02
C SER A 68 3.34 -3.16 -3.19
N ALA A 69 4.06 -4.24 -3.52
CA ALA A 69 3.69 -5.17 -4.58
C ALA A 69 2.37 -5.90 -4.26
N LEU A 70 2.21 -6.35 -3.01
CA LEU A 70 0.97 -7.00 -2.55
C LEU A 70 -0.21 -6.02 -2.55
N ALA A 71 0.00 -4.80 -2.05
CA ALA A 71 -1.03 -3.76 -2.03
C ALA A 71 -1.49 -3.40 -3.45
N SER A 72 -0.56 -3.22 -4.39
CA SER A 72 -0.88 -2.95 -5.81
C SER A 72 -1.63 -4.11 -6.47
N SER A 73 -1.20 -5.34 -6.22
CA SER A 73 -1.88 -6.54 -6.73
C SER A 73 -3.30 -6.65 -6.19
N LEU A 74 -3.47 -6.38 -4.90
CA LEU A 74 -4.79 -6.38 -4.26
C LEU A 74 -5.66 -5.22 -4.77
N TRP A 75 -5.08 -4.05 -5.04
CA TRP A 75 -5.78 -2.92 -5.63
C TRP A 75 -6.36 -3.27 -7.00
N VAL A 76 -5.55 -3.85 -7.90
CA VAL A 76 -6.02 -4.33 -9.22
C VAL A 76 -7.14 -5.36 -9.06
N TRP A 77 -6.96 -6.32 -8.15
CA TRP A 77 -7.97 -7.36 -7.90
C TRP A 77 -9.28 -6.79 -7.36
N VAL A 78 -9.23 -5.85 -6.42
CA VAL A 78 -10.42 -5.20 -5.83
C VAL A 78 -11.20 -4.43 -6.90
N VAL A 79 -10.52 -3.71 -7.79
CA VAL A 79 -11.15 -3.01 -8.91
C VAL A 79 -11.81 -3.99 -9.87
N PHE A 80 -11.12 -5.08 -10.23
CA PHE A 80 -11.70 -6.16 -11.03
C PHE A 80 -12.94 -6.78 -10.39
N ALA A 81 -12.84 -7.16 -9.11
CA ALA A 81 -13.93 -7.79 -8.36
C ALA A 81 -15.16 -6.87 -8.21
N PHE A 82 -14.94 -5.56 -8.17
CA PHE A 82 -16.01 -4.57 -8.16
C PHE A 82 -16.66 -4.38 -9.53
N ALA A 83 -15.87 -4.32 -10.59
CA ALA A 83 -16.33 -4.10 -11.97
C ALA A 83 -17.06 -5.33 -12.55
N ARG A 84 -16.59 -6.53 -12.23
CA ARG A 84 -17.08 -7.79 -12.81
C ARG A 84 -18.60 -7.99 -12.72
N PRO A 85 -19.30 -7.87 -11.57
CA PRO A 85 -20.74 -8.05 -11.50
C PRO A 85 -21.54 -6.94 -12.17
N ARG A 86 -20.93 -5.79 -12.47
CA ARG A 86 -21.58 -4.60 -13.06
C ARG A 86 -21.43 -4.51 -14.57
N LEU A 87 -20.25 -4.89 -15.06
CA LEU A 87 -19.87 -4.72 -16.48
C LEU A 87 -19.74 -6.05 -17.25
N GLY A 88 -19.71 -7.17 -16.52
CA GLY A 88 -19.38 -8.48 -17.11
C GLY A 88 -17.86 -8.77 -17.12
N ASN A 89 -17.51 -10.01 -17.51
CA ASN A 89 -16.11 -10.47 -17.40
C ASN A 89 -15.14 -9.71 -18.34
N ALA A 90 -15.49 -9.54 -19.61
CA ALA A 90 -14.58 -8.96 -20.59
C ALA A 90 -14.24 -7.48 -20.30
N PRO A 91 -15.21 -6.56 -20.05
CA PRO A 91 -14.89 -5.19 -19.68
C PRO A 91 -14.16 -5.09 -18.33
N ALA A 92 -14.53 -5.90 -17.34
CA ALA A 92 -13.84 -5.90 -16.04
C ALA A 92 -12.38 -6.33 -16.17
N SER A 93 -12.10 -7.34 -16.99
CA SER A 93 -10.71 -7.75 -17.28
C SER A 93 -9.93 -6.65 -18.01
N LEU A 94 -10.58 -5.93 -18.93
CA LEU A 94 -9.95 -4.81 -19.62
C LEU A 94 -9.58 -3.68 -18.66
N VAL A 95 -10.49 -3.30 -17.76
CA VAL A 95 -10.24 -2.29 -16.71
C VAL A 95 -9.05 -2.70 -15.83
N ALA A 96 -9.03 -3.95 -15.36
CA ALA A 96 -7.94 -4.47 -14.55
C ALA A 96 -6.61 -4.49 -15.31
N ALA A 97 -6.62 -4.89 -16.60
CA ALA A 97 -5.44 -4.88 -17.46
C ALA A 97 -4.91 -3.45 -17.69
N MET A 98 -5.79 -2.50 -17.97
CA MET A 98 -5.40 -1.09 -18.14
C MET A 98 -4.76 -0.53 -16.84
N LEU A 99 -5.32 -0.84 -15.68
CA LEU A 99 -4.75 -0.44 -14.41
C LEU A 99 -3.38 -1.09 -14.16
N CYS A 100 -3.28 -2.41 -14.41
CA CYS A 100 -2.04 -3.17 -14.24
C CYS A 100 -0.92 -2.71 -15.19
N LEU A 101 -1.26 -2.33 -16.42
CA LEU A 101 -0.32 -1.87 -17.44
C LEU A 101 -0.03 -0.37 -17.36
N SER A 102 -0.71 0.37 -16.48
CA SER A 102 -0.40 1.79 -16.28
C SER A 102 0.99 1.96 -15.68
N ILE A 103 1.77 2.91 -16.21
CA ILE A 103 3.12 3.21 -15.72
C ILE A 103 3.10 3.58 -14.24
N ALA A 104 2.06 4.31 -13.81
CA ALA A 104 1.89 4.71 -12.42
C ALA A 104 1.70 3.50 -11.49
N CYS A 105 0.79 2.58 -11.82
CA CYS A 105 0.56 1.37 -11.02
C CYS A 105 1.80 0.47 -11.01
N TRP A 106 2.46 0.32 -12.17
CA TRP A 106 3.68 -0.45 -12.30
C TRP A 106 4.81 0.14 -11.43
N GLY A 107 5.03 1.44 -11.49
CA GLY A 107 6.03 2.13 -10.67
C GLY A 107 5.76 1.96 -9.17
N ILE A 108 4.56 2.31 -8.72
CA ILE A 108 4.15 2.20 -7.31
C ILE A 108 4.29 0.75 -6.77
N ALA A 109 4.04 -0.26 -7.62
CA ALA A 109 4.17 -1.66 -7.24
C ALA A 109 5.63 -2.11 -7.03
N HIS A 110 6.59 -1.45 -7.68
CA HIS A 110 8.01 -1.83 -7.65
C HIS A 110 8.85 -0.99 -6.66
N PHE A 111 8.28 0.09 -6.12
CA PHE A 111 8.95 0.92 -5.13
C PHE A 111 8.50 0.59 -3.70
N ALA A 112 9.44 0.63 -2.76
CA ALA A 112 9.17 0.47 -1.33
C ALA A 112 8.59 1.78 -0.76
N SER A 113 7.33 2.10 -1.12
CA SER A 113 6.67 3.36 -0.76
C SER A 113 5.28 3.14 -0.14
N ALA A 114 4.74 4.19 0.47
CA ALA A 114 3.40 4.19 1.05
C ALA A 114 2.27 4.28 0.02
N ASP A 115 2.58 4.66 -1.23
CA ASP A 115 1.58 5.03 -2.24
C ASP A 115 0.69 3.86 -2.68
N ALA A 116 1.26 2.64 -2.75
CA ALA A 116 0.49 1.44 -3.07
C ALA A 116 -0.63 1.16 -2.06
N LEU A 117 -0.29 1.27 -0.78
CA LEU A 117 -1.25 1.08 0.32
C LEU A 117 -2.31 2.18 0.33
N LEU A 118 -1.92 3.43 0.14
CA LEU A 118 -2.85 4.55 0.06
C LEU A 118 -3.86 4.34 -1.08
N ASN A 119 -3.41 4.01 -2.29
CA ASN A 119 -4.29 3.78 -3.43
C ASN A 119 -5.25 2.60 -3.20
N LEU A 120 -4.76 1.51 -2.58
CA LEU A 120 -5.62 0.39 -2.18
C LEU A 120 -6.72 0.84 -1.23
N PHE A 121 -6.39 1.57 -0.16
CA PHE A 121 -7.37 2.00 0.83
C PHE A 121 -8.35 3.03 0.26
N LEU A 122 -7.90 3.93 -0.61
CA LEU A 122 -8.78 4.85 -1.33
C LEU A 122 -9.75 4.08 -2.24
N ALA A 123 -9.28 3.12 -3.01
CA ALA A 123 -10.15 2.29 -3.86
C ALA A 123 -11.20 1.54 -3.03
N LEU A 124 -10.81 0.95 -1.91
CA LEU A 124 -11.72 0.27 -0.99
C LEU A 124 -12.75 1.22 -0.37
N ALA A 125 -12.32 2.42 0.03
CA ALA A 125 -13.21 3.45 0.58
C ALA A 125 -14.25 3.89 -0.46
N PHE A 126 -13.83 4.20 -1.69
CA PHE A 126 -14.74 4.59 -2.78
C PHE A 126 -15.71 3.47 -3.16
N ILE A 127 -15.23 2.22 -3.25
CA ILE A 127 -16.09 1.07 -3.55
C ILE A 127 -17.14 0.85 -2.47
N ASP A 128 -16.78 0.92 -1.18
CA ASP A 128 -17.74 0.74 -0.10
C ASP A 128 -18.65 1.95 0.06
N MET A 129 -18.22 3.17 -0.25
CA MET A 129 -19.06 4.36 -0.31
C MET A 129 -20.09 4.26 -1.45
N TYR A 130 -19.68 3.77 -2.62
CA TYR A 130 -20.57 3.52 -3.75
C TYR A 130 -21.62 2.44 -3.41
N ARG A 131 -21.20 1.33 -2.77
CA ARG A 131 -22.11 0.29 -2.29
C ARG A 131 -23.09 0.80 -1.24
N TYR A 132 -22.64 1.68 -0.35
CA TYR A 132 -23.49 2.34 0.64
C TYR A 132 -24.55 3.21 -0.04
N TRP A 133 -24.18 3.89 -1.12
CA TRP A 133 -25.16 4.66 -1.90
C TRP A 133 -26.19 3.77 -2.60
N GLU A 134 -25.77 2.62 -3.16
CA GLU A 134 -26.70 1.64 -3.76
C GLU A 134 -27.65 1.02 -2.70
N GLN A 135 -27.12 0.62 -1.57
CA GLN A 135 -27.84 -0.05 -0.48
C GLN A 135 -27.27 0.36 0.87
N PRO A 136 -27.85 1.37 1.54
CA PRO A 136 -27.33 1.86 2.81
C PRO A 136 -27.26 0.77 3.89
N SER A 137 -26.08 0.55 4.47
CA SER A 137 -25.91 -0.34 5.61
C SER A 137 -24.81 0.17 6.56
N ALA A 138 -25.04 -0.03 7.86
CA ALA A 138 -24.06 0.36 8.90
C ALA A 138 -22.71 -0.36 8.75
N ARG A 139 -22.70 -1.56 8.14
CA ARG A 139 -21.48 -2.32 7.87
C ARG A 139 -20.62 -1.61 6.82
N GLN A 140 -21.22 -1.18 5.71
CA GLN A 140 -20.50 -0.47 4.64
C GLN A 140 -19.96 0.86 5.15
N LEU A 141 -20.79 1.63 5.88
CA LEU A 141 -20.35 2.89 6.44
C LEU A 141 -19.15 2.73 7.40
N ARG A 142 -19.19 1.73 8.29
CA ARG A 142 -18.05 1.43 9.18
C ARG A 142 -16.78 1.07 8.39
N ARG A 143 -16.92 0.31 7.29
CA ARG A 143 -15.78 -0.05 6.43
C ARG A 143 -15.16 1.18 5.76
N VAL A 144 -15.98 2.12 5.28
CA VAL A 144 -15.49 3.38 4.73
C VAL A 144 -14.60 4.11 5.74
N TYR A 145 -15.07 4.25 6.99
CA TYR A 145 -14.25 4.88 8.04
C TYR A 145 -12.96 4.12 8.34
N VAL A 146 -13.00 2.79 8.34
CA VAL A 146 -11.79 1.96 8.53
C VAL A 146 -10.79 2.18 7.41
N TRP A 147 -11.24 2.19 6.14
CA TRP A 147 -10.34 2.42 5.00
C TRP A 147 -9.73 3.82 5.01
N ILE A 148 -10.53 4.84 5.36
CA ILE A 148 -10.02 6.22 5.50
C ILE A 148 -8.99 6.28 6.64
N ALA A 149 -9.27 5.68 7.79
CA ALA A 149 -8.33 5.66 8.92
C ALA A 149 -7.02 4.96 8.56
N LEU A 150 -7.07 3.82 7.86
CA LEU A 150 -5.87 3.13 7.37
C LEU A 150 -5.12 3.95 6.31
N GLY A 151 -5.82 4.66 5.44
CA GLY A 151 -5.22 5.59 4.49
C GLY A 151 -4.47 6.73 5.19
N LEU A 152 -5.08 7.35 6.21
CA LEU A 152 -4.45 8.37 7.03
C LEU A 152 -3.23 7.83 7.80
N LEU A 153 -3.30 6.59 8.28
CA LEU A 153 -2.19 5.92 8.95
C LEU A 153 -1.07 5.53 7.98
N THR A 154 -1.32 5.58 6.67
CA THR A 154 -0.34 5.28 5.62
C THR A 154 0.41 6.52 5.13
N LYS A 155 -0.29 7.63 4.86
CA LYS A 155 0.34 8.84 4.28
C LYS A 155 -0.03 10.15 5.00
N GLY A 156 -0.96 10.10 5.95
CA GLY A 156 -1.44 11.27 6.66
C GLY A 156 -2.39 12.16 5.82
N PRO A 157 -2.94 13.22 6.40
CA PRO A 157 -3.64 14.24 5.65
C PRO A 157 -2.60 15.06 4.87
N VAL A 158 -2.70 15.04 3.56
CA VAL A 158 -1.87 15.84 2.65
C VAL A 158 -2.58 17.15 2.36
#